data_f24c2017b0c0e318846d974536f39ebf
#
_entry.id   f24c2017b0c0e318846d974536f39ebf
#
_cell.length_a   1.000
_cell.length_b   1.000
_cell.length_c   1.000
_cell.angle_alpha   90.00
_cell.angle_beta   90.00
_cell.angle_gamma   90.00
#
_symmetry.space_group_name_H-M   'P 1'
#
loop_
_entity.id
_entity.type
_entity.pdbx_description
1 polymer ?
#
loop_
_entity_poly.entity_id
_entity_poly.type
_entity_poly.pdbx_seq_one_letter_code
_entity_poly.pdbx_strand_id
1 'polypeptide(L)'
;MNQKFKKLTAISLAALLGLTAAPTSAFAQSFTEIEQASLTDAISTLAQQYAQSFEEFEALQSGIHEDMTLTLDDAGRSLLGFFFPVDISWFKDVRLSADISMEENAQFMTAGVYMNDTKICTLEYFFDLENLEIYMRIPELREGYIKVDYEEALNQQKAILEQQQESMEESGEISQATEDALESMENSAFSDPEFIKEYMKFLTNLPEYMPEAATTETILNRYSSILFDHIRNTEASESEILDFSGISEECTIYEGTLSQTDAQSFLKEVVDTAKSDEEIKEILNALDDSLYESFMDALKDTSENLNEKLEDDGSHISAKAWVTEDNKVVRRSLTLNETDEIIPVYDWMRITDENRVYSSLSIGPEDEGFQISGDGVIENNILSGQWVLKTGSRDYDAESGEVPAQADWITINVNSYDTTAVKNGCFKGSYSFGFPSVISAEASPEENAANNPLASFLLLLDIDSDRDSGNVSLSLTNEGISLGSINIGANLGVTVEKPDFADLTEVYDSMDEAAMNEYMSGITLDTILNNLVESGMPEELLMQLLTGGTAEEEALPEEEMNPEAAS
;
A
#
# COMPACT_ATOMS: atom_id res chain seq x y z
N MET A 1 11.71 -22.55 -23.00
CA MET A 1 10.75 -21.56 -22.44
C MET A 1 11.54 -20.52 -21.69
N ASN A 2 11.15 -19.26 -21.84
CA ASN A 2 11.88 -18.17 -21.21
C ASN A 2 11.82 -18.35 -19.68
N GLN A 3 12.94 -18.21 -18.98
CA GLN A 3 13.04 -18.29 -17.51
C GLN A 3 11.98 -17.43 -16.80
N LYS A 4 11.56 -16.33 -17.45
CA LYS A 4 10.47 -15.46 -17.02
C LYS A 4 9.10 -16.17 -16.93
N PHE A 5 8.80 -17.10 -17.85
CA PHE A 5 7.53 -17.82 -17.86
C PHE A 5 7.44 -18.83 -16.69
N LYS A 6 8.53 -19.58 -16.45
CA LYS A 6 8.59 -20.52 -15.31
C LYS A 6 8.40 -19.79 -13.99
N LYS A 7 9.10 -18.65 -13.81
CA LYS A 7 8.96 -17.82 -12.60
C LYS A 7 7.55 -17.25 -12.47
N LEU A 8 6.93 -16.77 -13.57
CA LEU A 8 5.57 -16.23 -13.54
C LEU A 8 4.55 -17.30 -13.14
N THR A 9 4.63 -18.51 -13.73
CA THR A 9 3.73 -19.61 -13.37
C THR A 9 3.90 -20.04 -11.92
N ALA A 10 5.15 -20.11 -11.42
CA ALA A 10 5.44 -20.45 -10.04
C ALA A 10 4.92 -19.36 -9.07
N ILE A 11 5.09 -18.08 -9.40
CA ILE A 11 4.57 -16.96 -8.60
C ILE A 11 3.03 -16.97 -8.59
N SER A 12 2.38 -17.20 -9.74
CA SER A 12 0.92 -17.28 -9.81
C SER A 12 0.37 -18.43 -8.97
N LEU A 13 1.03 -19.58 -9.00
CA LEU A 13 0.64 -20.72 -8.17
C LEU A 13 0.93 -20.47 -6.68
N ALA A 14 2.03 -19.80 -6.35
CA ALA A 14 2.33 -19.38 -4.97
C ALA A 14 1.29 -18.38 -4.43
N ALA A 15 0.82 -17.45 -5.26
CA ALA A 15 -0.24 -16.52 -4.90
C ALA A 15 -1.57 -17.26 -4.61
N LEU A 16 -1.95 -18.22 -5.47
CA LEU A 16 -3.14 -19.06 -5.24
C LEU A 16 -3.02 -19.89 -3.97
N LEU A 17 -1.88 -20.53 -3.72
CA LEU A 17 -1.65 -21.29 -2.48
C LEU A 17 -1.56 -20.35 -1.26
N GLY A 18 -1.10 -19.14 -1.42
CA GLY A 18 -1.10 -18.11 -0.38
C GLY A 18 -2.50 -17.75 0.10
N LEU A 19 -3.49 -17.71 -0.80
CA LEU A 19 -4.90 -17.50 -0.46
C LEU A 19 -5.45 -18.63 0.44
N THR A 20 -4.89 -19.83 0.35
CA THR A 20 -5.31 -21.00 1.15
C THR A 20 -4.54 -21.13 2.48
N ALA A 21 -3.77 -20.12 2.89
CA ALA A 21 -2.91 -20.16 4.09
C ALA A 21 -3.67 -20.29 5.43
N ALA A 22 -5.01 -20.34 5.42
CA ALA A 22 -5.78 -20.69 6.60
C ALA A 22 -5.82 -22.22 6.79
N PRO A 23 -5.75 -22.72 8.04
CA PRO A 23 -5.92 -24.15 8.33
C PRO A 23 -7.35 -24.55 7.96
N THR A 24 -7.48 -25.43 6.95
CA THR A 24 -8.77 -25.94 6.46
C THR A 24 -8.88 -27.42 6.78
N SER A 25 -10.12 -27.91 6.97
CA SER A 25 -10.41 -29.33 7.17
C SER A 25 -10.58 -30.01 5.81
N ALA A 26 -9.71 -30.96 5.48
CA ALA A 26 -9.78 -31.69 4.22
C ALA A 26 -10.03 -33.19 4.48
N PHE A 27 -11.19 -33.71 4.09
CA PHE A 27 -11.47 -35.15 4.02
C PHE A 27 -11.07 -35.70 2.64
N ALA A 28 -9.85 -35.45 2.21
CA ALA A 28 -9.41 -35.71 0.87
C ALA A 28 -8.37 -36.83 0.81
N GLN A 29 -8.27 -37.52 -0.33
CA GLN A 29 -7.32 -38.62 -0.56
C GLN A 29 -6.16 -38.21 -1.49
N SER A 30 -6.20 -36.99 -2.03
CA SER A 30 -5.19 -36.49 -2.96
C SER A 30 -4.84 -35.01 -2.71
N PHE A 31 -3.68 -34.57 -3.20
CA PHE A 31 -3.25 -33.17 -3.11
C PHE A 31 -4.29 -32.21 -3.73
N THR A 32 -4.79 -32.52 -4.93
CA THR A 32 -5.75 -31.67 -5.64
C THR A 32 -7.08 -31.54 -4.90
N GLU A 33 -7.58 -32.62 -4.29
CA GLU A 33 -8.79 -32.55 -3.47
C GLU A 33 -8.62 -31.67 -2.23
N ILE A 34 -7.44 -31.76 -1.57
CA ILE A 34 -7.09 -30.94 -0.39
C ILE A 34 -7.08 -29.47 -0.75
N GLU A 35 -6.32 -29.13 -1.80
CA GLU A 35 -6.11 -27.74 -2.18
C GLU A 35 -7.36 -27.13 -2.83
N GLN A 36 -8.15 -27.90 -3.57
CA GLN A 36 -9.40 -27.44 -4.13
C GLN A 36 -10.43 -27.11 -3.04
N ALA A 37 -10.54 -27.94 -2.00
CA ALA A 37 -11.40 -27.67 -0.86
C ALA A 37 -10.95 -26.39 -0.11
N SER A 38 -9.64 -26.28 0.15
CA SER A 38 -9.04 -25.11 0.81
C SER A 38 -9.26 -23.82 0.03
N LEU A 39 -9.10 -23.87 -1.29
CA LEU A 39 -9.26 -22.71 -2.15
C LEU A 39 -10.74 -22.31 -2.29
N THR A 40 -11.66 -23.27 -2.35
CA THR A 40 -13.10 -22.99 -2.36
C THR A 40 -13.53 -22.23 -1.10
N ASP A 41 -13.06 -22.64 0.08
CA ASP A 41 -13.34 -21.94 1.33
C ASP A 41 -12.73 -20.52 1.34
N ALA A 42 -11.50 -20.36 0.82
CA ALA A 42 -10.85 -19.06 0.71
C ALA A 42 -11.58 -18.14 -0.29
N ILE A 43 -11.99 -18.65 -1.43
CA ILE A 43 -12.76 -17.91 -2.45
C ILE A 43 -14.10 -17.46 -1.88
N SER A 44 -14.82 -18.33 -1.17
CA SER A 44 -16.09 -17.96 -0.53
C SER A 44 -15.90 -16.86 0.51
N THR A 45 -14.82 -16.93 1.31
CA THR A 45 -14.47 -15.87 2.27
C THR A 45 -14.14 -14.55 1.57
N LEU A 46 -13.32 -14.58 0.51
CA LEU A 46 -12.98 -13.41 -0.28
C LEU A 46 -14.21 -12.79 -0.95
N ALA A 47 -15.12 -13.60 -1.51
CA ALA A 47 -16.34 -13.11 -2.12
C ALA A 47 -17.26 -12.42 -1.09
N GLN A 48 -17.31 -12.93 0.15
CA GLN A 48 -18.04 -12.28 1.24
C GLN A 48 -17.38 -10.96 1.66
N GLN A 49 -16.05 -10.91 1.80
CA GLN A 49 -15.33 -9.68 2.12
C GLN A 49 -15.48 -8.64 1.01
N TYR A 50 -15.41 -9.08 -0.23
CA TYR A 50 -15.66 -8.26 -1.40
C TYR A 50 -17.08 -7.64 -1.37
N ALA A 51 -18.13 -8.42 -1.07
CA ALA A 51 -19.48 -7.88 -0.92
C ALA A 51 -19.58 -6.84 0.22
N GLN A 52 -18.86 -7.07 1.33
CA GLN A 52 -18.82 -6.13 2.45
C GLN A 52 -18.13 -4.82 2.08
N SER A 53 -17.06 -4.86 1.27
CA SER A 53 -16.36 -3.64 0.85
C SER A 53 -17.24 -2.72 -0.01
N PHE A 54 -18.28 -3.24 -0.68
CA PHE A 54 -19.25 -2.38 -1.38
C PHE A 54 -20.26 -1.71 -0.45
N GLU A 55 -20.71 -2.41 0.61
CA GLU A 55 -21.52 -1.76 1.65
C GLU A 55 -20.75 -0.60 2.30
N GLU A 56 -19.43 -0.79 2.51
CA GLU A 56 -18.55 0.27 3.00
C GLU A 56 -18.38 1.40 1.98
N PHE A 57 -18.28 1.09 0.68
CA PHE A 57 -18.20 2.09 -0.38
C PHE A 57 -19.46 2.96 -0.47
N GLU A 58 -20.67 2.38 -0.30
CA GLU A 58 -21.90 3.16 -0.20
C GLU A 58 -21.90 4.09 1.02
N ALA A 59 -21.29 3.65 2.13
CA ALA A 59 -21.10 4.50 3.31
C ALA A 59 -20.13 5.66 3.05
N LEU A 60 -19.08 5.44 2.23
CA LEU A 60 -18.16 6.49 1.76
C LEU A 60 -18.88 7.58 0.96
N GLN A 61 -19.88 7.23 0.14
CA GLN A 61 -20.66 8.19 -0.64
C GLN A 61 -21.48 9.12 0.27
N SER A 62 -21.92 8.64 1.44
CA SER A 62 -22.67 9.47 2.40
C SER A 62 -21.80 10.50 3.09
N GLY A 63 -20.52 10.23 3.30
CA GLY A 63 -19.50 11.12 3.84
C GLY A 63 -18.50 10.40 4.72
N ILE A 64 -17.28 10.93 4.74
CA ILE A 64 -16.18 10.46 5.59
C ILE A 64 -15.70 11.63 6.44
N HIS A 65 -15.43 11.36 7.70
CA HIS A 65 -14.64 12.23 8.55
C HIS A 65 -13.28 11.59 8.81
N GLU A 66 -12.22 12.30 8.50
CA GLU A 66 -10.83 11.86 8.70
C GLU A 66 -10.07 12.83 9.59
N ASP A 67 -9.37 12.29 10.57
CA ASP A 67 -8.42 13.02 11.40
C ASP A 67 -7.03 12.42 11.27
N MET A 68 -6.03 13.26 10.99
CA MET A 68 -4.62 12.88 11.04
C MET A 68 -3.89 13.81 11.99
N THR A 69 -3.31 13.25 13.05
CA THR A 69 -2.58 14.02 14.06
C THR A 69 -1.14 13.54 14.16
N LEU A 70 -0.20 14.46 13.98
CA LEU A 70 1.21 14.27 14.30
C LEU A 70 1.50 14.94 15.64
N THR A 71 1.96 14.16 16.62
CA THR A 71 2.33 14.64 17.94
C THR A 71 3.83 14.48 18.18
N LEU A 72 4.48 15.49 18.74
CA LEU A 72 5.86 15.42 19.21
C LEU A 72 5.89 15.55 20.74
N ASP A 73 6.43 14.50 21.38
CA ASP A 73 6.65 14.52 22.82
C ASP A 73 7.88 15.36 23.21
N ASP A 74 8.07 15.64 24.49
CA ASP A 74 9.18 16.47 24.98
C ASP A 74 10.56 15.96 24.50
N ALA A 75 10.74 14.65 24.47
CA ALA A 75 11.98 14.04 24.00
C ALA A 75 12.14 14.19 22.48
N GLY A 76 11.06 14.04 21.72
CA GLY A 76 11.06 14.25 20.27
C GLY A 76 11.37 15.69 19.90
N ARG A 77 10.74 16.65 20.58
CA ARG A 77 11.07 18.08 20.42
C ARG A 77 12.53 18.39 20.73
N SER A 78 13.04 17.81 21.82
CA SER A 78 14.46 18.00 22.21
C SER A 78 15.41 17.42 21.16
N LEU A 79 15.07 16.25 20.60
CA LEU A 79 15.86 15.61 19.53
C LEU A 79 15.84 16.45 18.25
N LEU A 80 14.68 16.88 17.81
CA LEU A 80 14.55 17.71 16.60
C LEU A 80 15.21 19.09 16.78
N GLY A 81 15.09 19.71 17.96
CA GLY A 81 15.75 20.98 18.28
C GLY A 81 17.26 20.93 18.19
N PHE A 82 17.86 19.71 18.23
CA PHE A 82 19.30 19.56 18.00
C PHE A 82 19.67 19.70 16.50
N PHE A 83 18.77 19.35 15.61
CA PHE A 83 18.97 19.42 14.16
C PHE A 83 18.51 20.74 13.54
N PHE A 84 17.56 21.41 14.17
CA PHE A 84 17.02 22.68 13.71
C PHE A 84 17.51 23.84 14.58
N PRO A 85 18.07 24.93 13.99
CA PRO A 85 18.56 26.08 14.74
C PRO A 85 17.41 26.98 15.27
N VAL A 86 16.23 26.42 15.49
CA VAL A 86 15.02 27.13 15.90
C VAL A 86 14.45 26.47 17.15
N ASP A 87 13.96 27.27 18.09
CA ASP A 87 13.24 26.75 19.27
C ASP A 87 11.88 26.17 18.85
N ILE A 88 11.75 24.84 18.90
CA ILE A 88 10.51 24.11 18.62
C ILE A 88 9.82 23.60 19.89
N SER A 89 10.23 24.05 21.07
CA SER A 89 9.66 23.60 22.35
C SER A 89 8.17 23.92 22.51
N TRP A 90 7.68 24.94 21.81
CA TRP A 90 6.28 25.36 21.77
C TRP A 90 5.38 24.42 20.97
N PHE A 91 5.93 23.71 19.97
CA PHE A 91 5.19 22.81 19.08
C PHE A 91 4.89 21.50 19.79
N LYS A 92 3.65 21.08 19.84
CA LYS A 92 3.20 19.81 20.43
C LYS A 92 2.62 18.88 19.39
N ASP A 93 1.67 19.39 18.61
CA ASP A 93 0.96 18.62 17.58
C ASP A 93 0.53 19.49 16.41
N VAL A 94 0.33 18.82 15.29
CA VAL A 94 -0.41 19.34 14.15
C VAL A 94 -1.48 18.32 13.79
N ARG A 95 -2.72 18.79 13.59
CA ARG A 95 -3.85 17.96 13.19
C ARG A 95 -4.48 18.48 11.91
N LEU A 96 -4.69 17.58 10.96
CA LEU A 96 -5.53 17.78 9.79
C LEU A 96 -6.84 17.04 10.05
N SER A 97 -7.96 17.75 9.95
CA SER A 97 -9.30 17.18 10.14
C SER A 97 -10.12 17.48 8.89
N ALA A 98 -10.63 16.47 8.21
CA ALA A 98 -11.33 16.63 6.95
C ALA A 98 -12.68 15.91 6.95
N ASP A 99 -13.70 16.61 6.45
CA ASP A 99 -15.00 16.05 6.09
C ASP A 99 -15.06 15.97 4.55
N ILE A 100 -15.29 14.78 4.01
CA ILE A 100 -15.28 14.51 2.57
C ILE A 100 -16.59 13.82 2.20
N SER A 101 -17.23 14.24 1.10
CA SER A 101 -18.32 13.47 0.51
C SER A 101 -18.21 13.45 -1.01
N MET A 102 -18.62 12.33 -1.59
CA MET A 102 -18.69 12.11 -3.04
C MET A 102 -20.13 11.86 -3.45
N GLU A 103 -20.65 12.69 -4.32
CA GLU A 103 -21.95 12.49 -4.97
C GLU A 103 -21.74 12.18 -6.45
N GLU A 104 -22.80 11.73 -7.13
CA GLU A 104 -22.73 11.38 -8.56
C GLU A 104 -22.11 12.48 -9.44
N ASN A 105 -22.43 13.75 -9.12
CA ASN A 105 -22.02 14.90 -9.92
C ASN A 105 -21.18 15.92 -9.12
N ALA A 106 -20.74 15.61 -7.92
CA ALA A 106 -20.03 16.57 -7.08
C ALA A 106 -19.16 15.92 -6.02
N GLN A 107 -18.04 16.57 -5.71
CA GLN A 107 -17.19 16.22 -4.57
C GLN A 107 -17.06 17.42 -3.65
N PHE A 108 -17.11 17.16 -2.35
CA PHE A 108 -16.96 18.17 -1.31
C PHE A 108 -15.86 17.76 -0.36
N MET A 109 -15.07 18.72 0.07
CA MET A 109 -14.11 18.56 1.13
C MET A 109 -14.05 19.85 1.97
N THR A 110 -14.15 19.69 3.27
CA THR A 110 -13.80 20.75 4.22
C THR A 110 -12.70 20.24 5.13
N ALA A 111 -11.52 20.84 5.04
CA ALA A 111 -10.36 20.42 5.82
C ALA A 111 -9.91 21.55 6.77
N GLY A 112 -9.80 21.26 8.06
CA GLY A 112 -9.26 22.16 9.08
C GLY A 112 -7.82 21.78 9.42
N VAL A 113 -6.94 22.77 9.43
CA VAL A 113 -5.56 22.63 9.93
C VAL A 113 -5.50 23.19 11.34
N TYR A 114 -5.03 22.37 12.28
CA TYR A 114 -4.90 22.72 13.69
C TYR A 114 -3.45 22.60 14.14
N MET A 115 -3.02 23.44 15.04
CA MET A 115 -1.72 23.38 15.68
C MET A 115 -1.88 23.61 17.18
N ASN A 116 -1.40 22.69 18.01
CA ASN A 116 -1.59 22.71 19.46
C ASN A 116 -3.05 22.98 19.85
N ASP A 117 -4.00 22.24 19.26
CA ASP A 117 -5.46 22.38 19.42
C ASP A 117 -6.07 23.69 18.88
N THR A 118 -5.29 24.65 18.41
CA THR A 118 -5.77 25.89 17.81
C THR A 118 -6.02 25.70 16.33
N LYS A 119 -7.21 26.03 15.83
CA LYS A 119 -7.52 26.01 14.40
C LYS A 119 -6.77 27.13 13.69
N ILE A 120 -5.92 26.80 12.76
CA ILE A 120 -5.11 27.76 12.00
C ILE A 120 -5.86 28.26 10.78
N CYS A 121 -6.37 27.33 9.96
CA CYS A 121 -7.14 27.66 8.77
C CYS A 121 -8.08 26.52 8.39
N THR A 122 -9.00 26.84 7.48
CA THR A 122 -9.94 25.91 6.87
C THR A 122 -9.71 25.95 5.35
N LEU A 123 -9.64 24.80 4.70
CA LEU A 123 -9.72 24.68 3.25
C LEU A 123 -11.10 24.12 2.90
N GLU A 124 -11.85 24.85 2.12
CA GLU A 124 -13.07 24.33 1.49
C GLU A 124 -12.81 24.11 0.01
N TYR A 125 -13.19 22.95 -0.46
CA TYR A 125 -13.03 22.51 -1.84
C TYR A 125 -14.34 21.89 -2.32
N PHE A 126 -14.77 22.29 -3.48
CA PHE A 126 -15.92 21.75 -4.20
C PHE A 126 -15.56 21.51 -5.65
N PHE A 127 -15.88 20.35 -6.17
CA PHE A 127 -15.74 20.03 -7.59
C PHE A 127 -17.12 19.70 -8.16
N ASP A 128 -17.64 20.57 -9.02
CA ASP A 128 -18.81 20.34 -9.86
C ASP A 128 -18.37 19.50 -11.07
N LEU A 129 -18.71 18.22 -11.04
CA LEU A 129 -18.36 17.28 -12.12
C LEU A 129 -19.21 17.45 -13.38
N GLU A 130 -20.42 18.03 -13.27
CA GLU A 130 -21.27 18.28 -14.42
C GLU A 130 -20.68 19.40 -15.29
N ASN A 131 -20.23 20.47 -14.66
CA ASN A 131 -19.66 21.64 -15.33
C ASN A 131 -18.13 21.63 -15.41
N LEU A 132 -17.44 20.70 -14.75
CA LEU A 132 -15.98 20.63 -14.55
C LEU A 132 -15.43 21.93 -13.93
N GLU A 133 -16.13 22.46 -12.94
CA GLU A 133 -15.76 23.66 -12.23
C GLU A 133 -15.27 23.32 -10.82
N ILE A 134 -14.10 23.83 -10.44
CA ILE A 134 -13.53 23.70 -9.10
C ILE A 134 -13.72 25.01 -8.35
N TYR A 135 -14.23 24.93 -7.13
CA TYR A 135 -14.38 26.06 -6.22
C TYR A 135 -13.54 25.81 -4.98
N MET A 136 -12.69 26.75 -4.60
CA MET A 136 -11.87 26.63 -3.39
C MET A 136 -11.78 27.97 -2.67
N ARG A 137 -11.71 27.91 -1.33
CA ARG A 137 -11.41 29.03 -0.48
C ARG A 137 -10.72 28.64 0.80
N ILE A 138 -10.08 29.62 1.39
CA ILE A 138 -9.60 29.62 2.76
C ILE A 138 -10.24 30.82 3.46
N PRO A 139 -11.35 30.63 4.21
CA PRO A 139 -12.12 31.74 4.80
C PRO A 139 -11.27 32.70 5.65
N GLU A 140 -10.24 32.17 6.32
CA GLU A 140 -9.32 32.95 7.15
C GLU A 140 -8.42 33.88 6.32
N LEU A 141 -8.27 33.63 5.01
CA LEU A 141 -7.59 34.54 4.08
C LEU A 141 -8.56 35.48 3.43
N ARG A 142 -9.67 34.94 2.92
CA ARG A 142 -10.74 35.67 2.26
C ARG A 142 -12.02 34.84 2.19
N GLU A 143 -13.18 35.47 2.38
CA GLU A 143 -14.50 34.81 2.35
C GLU A 143 -14.90 34.29 0.95
N GLY A 144 -14.44 34.91 -0.12
CA GLY A 144 -14.83 34.55 -1.49
C GLY A 144 -14.15 33.29 -2.02
N TYR A 145 -14.83 32.61 -2.93
CA TYR A 145 -14.31 31.43 -3.63
C TYR A 145 -13.51 31.79 -4.88
N ILE A 146 -12.41 31.09 -5.12
CA ILE A 146 -11.75 31.04 -6.43
C ILE A 146 -12.45 29.93 -7.22
N LYS A 147 -12.92 30.28 -8.43
CA LYS A 147 -13.45 29.33 -9.39
C LYS A 147 -12.39 29.03 -10.45
N VAL A 148 -12.18 27.76 -10.72
CA VAL A 148 -11.33 27.28 -11.81
C VAL A 148 -12.18 26.46 -12.77
N ASP A 149 -12.33 26.91 -14.00
CA ASP A 149 -12.86 26.11 -15.09
C ASP A 149 -11.76 25.13 -15.54
N TYR A 150 -12.00 23.84 -15.37
CA TYR A 150 -10.99 22.82 -15.60
C TYR A 150 -10.59 22.71 -17.07
N GLU A 151 -11.57 22.81 -17.98
CA GLU A 151 -11.31 22.74 -19.42
C GLU A 151 -10.51 23.96 -19.90
N GLU A 152 -10.87 25.14 -19.41
CA GLU A 152 -10.17 26.39 -19.75
C GLU A 152 -8.74 26.39 -19.17
N ALA A 153 -8.56 25.89 -17.93
CA ALA A 153 -7.25 25.76 -17.30
C ALA A 153 -6.31 24.81 -18.06
N LEU A 154 -6.82 23.67 -18.51
CA LEU A 154 -6.06 22.74 -19.36
C LEU A 154 -5.65 23.38 -20.68
N ASN A 155 -6.57 24.07 -21.36
CA ASN A 155 -6.30 24.74 -22.61
C ASN A 155 -5.25 25.86 -22.47
N GLN A 156 -5.31 26.61 -21.35
CA GLN A 156 -4.31 27.63 -21.04
C GLN A 156 -2.94 27.04 -20.76
N GLN A 157 -2.88 25.95 -19.98
CA GLN A 157 -1.62 25.27 -19.70
C GLN A 157 -0.97 24.75 -20.99
N LYS A 158 -1.77 24.16 -21.89
CA LYS A 158 -1.30 23.71 -23.19
C LYS A 158 -0.76 24.88 -24.03
N ALA A 159 -1.48 26.00 -24.11
CA ALA A 159 -1.04 27.18 -24.84
C ALA A 159 0.27 27.78 -24.28
N ILE A 160 0.46 27.76 -22.95
CA ILE A 160 1.72 28.21 -22.31
C ILE A 160 2.87 27.30 -22.71
N LEU A 161 2.70 25.98 -22.69
CA LEU A 161 3.73 25.01 -23.08
C LEU A 161 4.07 25.15 -24.58
N GLU A 162 3.08 25.30 -25.45
CA GLU A 162 3.29 25.55 -26.89
C GLU A 162 4.07 26.86 -27.13
N GLN A 163 3.73 27.94 -26.42
CA GLN A 163 4.45 29.20 -26.52
C GLN A 163 5.88 29.13 -26.02
N GLN A 164 6.12 28.35 -24.94
CA GLN A 164 7.47 28.09 -24.45
C GLN A 164 8.28 27.30 -25.48
N GLN A 165 7.69 26.29 -26.10
CA GLN A 165 8.33 25.52 -27.16
C GLN A 165 8.71 26.42 -28.36
N GLU A 166 7.77 27.23 -28.89
CA GLU A 166 8.04 28.14 -29.97
C GLU A 166 9.19 29.13 -29.64
N SER A 167 9.20 29.68 -28.42
CA SER A 167 10.23 30.64 -28.01
C SER A 167 11.62 29.96 -27.86
N MET A 168 11.67 28.69 -27.49
CA MET A 168 12.91 27.91 -27.40
C MET A 168 13.40 27.50 -28.80
N GLU A 169 12.52 27.13 -29.71
CA GLU A 169 12.88 26.84 -31.09
C GLU A 169 13.48 28.10 -31.80
N GLU A 170 12.91 29.28 -31.57
CA GLU A 170 13.45 30.54 -32.09
C GLU A 170 14.82 30.88 -31.48
N SER A 171 15.09 30.49 -30.23
CA SER A 171 16.39 30.71 -29.59
C SER A 171 17.44 29.67 -29.95
N GLY A 172 17.05 28.54 -30.59
CA GLY A 172 17.91 27.42 -30.94
C GLY A 172 18.23 26.51 -29.76
N GLU A 173 17.54 26.66 -28.65
CA GLU A 173 17.62 25.80 -27.47
C GLU A 173 16.39 24.86 -27.48
N ILE A 174 16.54 23.65 -27.98
CA ILE A 174 15.49 22.62 -27.86
C ILE A 174 15.53 22.06 -26.45
N SER A 175 14.52 22.34 -25.65
CA SER A 175 14.35 21.69 -24.35
C SER A 175 13.53 20.41 -24.51
N GLN A 176 14.20 19.28 -24.47
CA GLN A 176 13.55 17.97 -24.47
C GLN A 176 12.51 17.84 -23.35
N ALA A 177 12.71 18.54 -22.22
CA ALA A 177 11.77 18.56 -21.10
C ALA A 177 10.42 19.19 -21.44
N THR A 178 10.36 20.17 -22.36
CA THR A 178 9.10 20.81 -22.78
C THR A 178 8.37 19.94 -23.80
N GLU A 179 9.11 19.29 -24.72
CA GLU A 179 8.53 18.28 -25.62
C GLU A 179 7.94 17.10 -24.83
N ASP A 180 8.72 16.55 -23.87
CA ASP A 180 8.28 15.44 -23.00
C ASP A 180 7.06 15.84 -22.16
N ALA A 181 6.98 17.09 -21.70
CA ALA A 181 5.85 17.61 -20.93
C ALA A 181 4.57 17.74 -21.80
N LEU A 182 4.69 18.25 -23.02
CA LEU A 182 3.57 18.32 -23.97
C LEU A 182 3.08 16.93 -24.38
N GLU A 183 4.00 16.04 -24.74
CA GLU A 183 3.66 14.66 -25.08
C GLU A 183 3.00 13.92 -23.91
N SER A 184 3.51 14.13 -22.69
CA SER A 184 2.92 13.58 -21.47
C SER A 184 1.52 14.12 -21.21
N MET A 185 1.30 15.42 -21.46
CA MET A 185 -0.01 16.05 -21.30
C MET A 185 -1.00 15.58 -22.38
N GLU A 186 -0.57 15.49 -23.65
CA GLU A 186 -1.43 15.02 -24.75
C GLU A 186 -1.80 13.54 -24.64
N ASN A 187 -0.90 12.72 -24.07
CA ASN A 187 -1.13 11.29 -23.85
C ASN A 187 -1.80 10.98 -22.49
N SER A 188 -2.02 12.00 -21.66
CA SER A 188 -2.73 11.82 -20.39
C SER A 188 -4.23 11.69 -20.63
N ALA A 189 -4.83 10.61 -20.14
CA ALA A 189 -6.28 10.47 -20.17
C ALA A 189 -7.00 11.62 -19.43
N PHE A 190 -6.34 12.24 -18.45
CA PHE A 190 -6.85 13.40 -17.69
C PHE A 190 -6.78 14.71 -18.47
N SER A 191 -6.23 14.75 -19.68
CA SER A 191 -6.31 15.92 -20.58
C SER A 191 -7.62 15.99 -21.37
N ASP A 192 -8.43 14.94 -21.34
CA ASP A 192 -9.75 14.89 -21.96
C ASP A 192 -10.84 15.14 -20.89
N PRO A 193 -11.54 16.29 -20.93
CA PRO A 193 -12.62 16.61 -20.01
C PRO A 193 -13.75 15.58 -19.98
N GLU A 194 -14.09 14.98 -21.11
CA GLU A 194 -15.12 13.94 -21.19
C GLU A 194 -14.65 12.66 -20.48
N PHE A 195 -13.37 12.29 -20.63
CA PHE A 195 -12.80 11.16 -19.90
C PHE A 195 -12.87 11.37 -18.39
N ILE A 196 -12.61 12.58 -17.89
CA ILE A 196 -12.70 12.87 -16.45
C ILE A 196 -14.13 12.69 -15.95
N LYS A 197 -15.12 13.22 -16.68
CA LYS A 197 -16.54 13.04 -16.32
C LYS A 197 -16.92 11.56 -16.28
N GLU A 198 -16.57 10.82 -17.31
CA GLU A 198 -16.87 9.40 -17.39
C GLU A 198 -16.13 8.60 -16.30
N TYR A 199 -14.85 8.90 -16.07
CA TYR A 199 -14.05 8.25 -15.05
C TYR A 199 -14.57 8.53 -13.61
N MET A 200 -14.92 9.79 -13.33
CA MET A 200 -15.48 10.15 -12.02
C MET A 200 -16.87 9.55 -11.82
N LYS A 201 -17.71 9.57 -12.86
CA LYS A 201 -19.00 8.89 -12.84
C LYS A 201 -18.85 7.38 -12.67
N PHE A 202 -17.87 6.78 -13.31
CA PHE A 202 -17.52 5.37 -13.12
C PHE A 202 -17.11 5.09 -11.67
N LEU A 203 -16.21 5.91 -11.08
CA LEU A 203 -15.79 5.75 -9.69
C LEU A 203 -16.96 5.89 -8.71
N THR A 204 -17.86 6.83 -8.95
CA THR A 204 -19.03 7.06 -8.09
C THR A 204 -20.04 5.91 -8.17
N ASN A 205 -20.19 5.31 -9.35
CA ASN A 205 -21.12 4.21 -9.59
C ASN A 205 -20.41 2.83 -9.62
N LEU A 206 -19.18 2.76 -9.14
CA LEU A 206 -18.38 1.53 -9.17
C LEU A 206 -19.14 0.29 -8.65
N PRO A 207 -19.92 0.35 -7.56
CA PRO A 207 -20.70 -0.80 -7.11
C PRO A 207 -21.71 -1.33 -8.13
N GLU A 208 -22.24 -0.49 -9.01
CA GLU A 208 -23.21 -0.90 -10.03
C GLU A 208 -22.56 -1.71 -11.18
N TYR A 209 -21.26 -1.50 -11.41
CA TYR A 209 -20.50 -2.18 -12.46
C TYR A 209 -19.84 -3.47 -11.99
N MET A 210 -19.70 -3.63 -10.68
CA MET A 210 -18.99 -4.77 -10.14
C MET A 210 -19.90 -5.99 -10.02
N PRO A 211 -19.38 -7.20 -10.29
CA PRO A 211 -20.19 -8.40 -10.24
C PRO A 211 -20.62 -8.71 -8.80
N GLU A 212 -21.78 -9.31 -8.65
CA GLU A 212 -22.22 -9.85 -7.36
C GLU A 212 -21.21 -10.88 -6.80
N ALA A 213 -21.11 -10.98 -5.48
CA ALA A 213 -20.22 -11.92 -4.80
C ALA A 213 -20.36 -13.37 -5.32
N ALA A 214 -21.59 -13.81 -5.61
CA ALA A 214 -21.85 -15.14 -6.16
C ALA A 214 -21.27 -15.35 -7.57
N THR A 215 -21.28 -14.30 -8.40
CA THR A 215 -20.68 -14.31 -9.74
C THR A 215 -19.15 -14.36 -9.63
N THR A 216 -18.57 -13.53 -8.76
CA THR A 216 -17.14 -13.53 -8.47
C THR A 216 -16.68 -14.90 -7.96
N GLU A 217 -17.39 -15.49 -7.01
CA GLU A 217 -17.12 -16.83 -6.51
C GLU A 217 -17.19 -17.89 -7.64
N THR A 218 -18.18 -17.79 -8.51
CA THR A 218 -18.35 -18.70 -9.66
C THR A 218 -17.17 -18.61 -10.63
N ILE A 219 -16.76 -17.40 -11.01
CA ILE A 219 -15.63 -17.16 -11.90
C ILE A 219 -14.34 -17.72 -11.28
N LEU A 220 -14.03 -17.34 -10.03
CA LEU A 220 -12.81 -17.78 -9.35
C LEU A 220 -12.76 -19.32 -9.20
N ASN A 221 -13.86 -19.96 -8.85
CA ASN A 221 -13.93 -21.42 -8.75
C ASN A 221 -13.78 -22.10 -10.12
N ARG A 222 -14.30 -21.51 -11.21
CA ARG A 222 -14.14 -22.02 -12.57
C ARG A 222 -12.68 -22.05 -12.98
N TYR A 223 -11.97 -20.94 -12.85
CA TYR A 223 -10.56 -20.84 -13.25
C TYR A 223 -9.62 -21.61 -12.35
N SER A 224 -9.91 -21.69 -11.05
CA SER A 224 -9.13 -22.52 -10.14
C SER A 224 -9.27 -24.03 -10.42
N SER A 225 -10.46 -24.49 -10.82
CA SER A 225 -10.67 -25.91 -11.17
C SER A 225 -9.83 -26.34 -12.38
N ILE A 226 -9.69 -25.46 -13.38
CA ILE A 226 -8.82 -25.73 -14.55
C ILE A 226 -7.37 -26.02 -14.10
N LEU A 227 -6.85 -25.28 -13.10
CA LEU A 227 -5.51 -25.55 -12.59
C LEU A 227 -5.39 -26.96 -12.00
N PHE A 228 -6.37 -27.34 -11.15
CA PHE A 228 -6.31 -28.65 -10.48
C PHE A 228 -6.47 -29.83 -11.43
N ASP A 229 -7.15 -29.66 -12.57
CA ASP A 229 -7.28 -30.68 -13.59
C ASP A 229 -5.95 -30.99 -14.29
N HIS A 230 -4.99 -30.07 -14.27
CA HIS A 230 -3.65 -30.25 -14.85
C HIS A 230 -2.57 -30.69 -13.85
N ILE A 231 -2.86 -30.67 -12.55
CA ILE A 231 -1.94 -31.14 -11.51
C ILE A 231 -2.00 -32.66 -11.41
N ARG A 232 -0.83 -33.31 -11.46
CA ARG A 232 -0.69 -34.76 -11.26
C ARG A 232 -0.45 -35.06 -9.80
N ASN A 233 -1.37 -35.80 -9.20
CA ASN A 233 -1.21 -36.28 -7.83
C ASN A 233 -0.18 -37.41 -7.77
N THR A 234 0.70 -37.37 -6.78
CA THR A 234 1.48 -38.55 -6.38
C THR A 234 0.75 -39.30 -5.26
N GLU A 235 1.00 -40.60 -5.12
CA GLU A 235 0.45 -41.36 -3.99
C GLU A 235 1.02 -40.79 -2.68
N ALA A 236 0.16 -40.60 -1.67
CA ALA A 236 0.58 -40.19 -0.33
C ALA A 236 1.53 -41.28 0.21
N SER A 237 2.78 -40.94 0.44
CA SER A 237 3.80 -41.97 0.70
C SER A 237 4.61 -41.76 1.98
N GLU A 238 4.59 -40.58 2.55
CA GLU A 238 5.47 -40.23 3.68
C GLU A 238 4.68 -39.58 4.81
N SER A 239 5.00 -39.96 6.04
CA SER A 239 4.60 -39.21 7.24
C SER A 239 5.82 -38.46 7.77
N GLU A 240 5.60 -37.24 8.25
CA GLU A 240 6.61 -36.40 8.85
C GLU A 240 6.10 -35.84 10.18
N ILE A 241 6.99 -35.77 11.16
CA ILE A 241 6.69 -35.07 12.40
C ILE A 241 7.29 -33.67 12.31
N LEU A 242 6.42 -32.67 12.30
CA LEU A 242 6.81 -31.26 12.39
C LEU A 242 7.02 -30.92 13.87
N ASP A 243 8.22 -30.50 14.24
CA ASP A 243 8.57 -30.15 15.64
C ASP A 243 9.23 -28.75 15.65
N PHE A 244 8.49 -27.75 16.12
CA PHE A 244 8.93 -26.36 16.16
C PHE A 244 8.46 -25.69 17.44
N SER A 245 9.35 -24.99 18.11
CA SER A 245 9.10 -24.31 19.41
C SER A 245 8.45 -25.22 20.47
N GLY A 246 8.72 -26.53 20.41
CA GLY A 246 8.16 -27.54 21.33
C GLY A 246 6.68 -27.85 21.02
N ILE A 247 6.17 -27.52 19.86
CA ILE A 247 4.90 -27.97 19.30
C ILE A 247 5.23 -29.08 18.30
N SER A 248 4.58 -30.24 18.44
CA SER A 248 4.85 -31.40 17.59
C SER A 248 3.56 -31.90 16.96
N GLU A 249 3.54 -32.05 15.63
CA GLU A 249 2.40 -32.53 14.86
C GLU A 249 2.84 -33.64 13.89
N GLU A 250 2.14 -34.77 13.92
CA GLU A 250 2.34 -35.84 12.93
C GLU A 250 1.45 -35.57 11.71
N CYS A 251 2.07 -35.53 10.53
CA CYS A 251 1.42 -35.17 9.28
C CYS A 251 1.63 -36.22 8.20
N THR A 252 0.63 -36.39 7.35
CA THR A 252 0.75 -37.09 6.07
C THR A 252 1.05 -36.07 4.98
N ILE A 253 2.02 -36.37 4.11
CA ILE A 253 2.42 -35.49 3.01
C ILE A 253 1.68 -35.89 1.75
N TYR A 254 1.01 -34.93 1.13
CA TYR A 254 0.41 -35.05 -0.19
C TYR A 254 1.18 -34.17 -1.17
N GLU A 255 1.44 -34.68 -2.36
CA GLU A 255 2.21 -33.96 -3.37
C GLU A 255 1.47 -33.92 -4.70
N GLY A 256 1.48 -32.74 -5.32
CA GLY A 256 1.03 -32.50 -6.69
C GLY A 256 2.17 -31.95 -7.53
N THR A 257 2.24 -32.37 -8.78
CA THR A 257 3.26 -31.89 -9.72
C THR A 257 2.62 -31.31 -10.98
N LEU A 258 3.20 -30.23 -11.48
CA LEU A 258 2.80 -29.59 -12.73
C LEU A 258 4.01 -29.54 -13.66
N SER A 259 4.02 -30.38 -14.69
CA SER A 259 5.09 -30.35 -15.69
C SER A 259 4.99 -29.11 -16.57
N GLN A 260 6.06 -28.80 -17.29
CA GLN A 260 6.08 -27.68 -18.24
C GLN A 260 4.98 -27.81 -19.32
N THR A 261 4.73 -29.03 -19.79
CA THR A 261 3.69 -29.31 -20.81
C THR A 261 2.28 -29.21 -20.21
N ASP A 262 2.09 -29.63 -18.95
CA ASP A 262 0.81 -29.49 -18.27
C ASP A 262 0.53 -28.01 -17.96
N ALA A 263 1.55 -27.23 -17.57
CA ALA A 263 1.44 -25.77 -17.36
C ALA A 263 1.05 -25.03 -18.66
N GLN A 264 1.62 -25.42 -19.80
CA GLN A 264 1.22 -24.86 -21.10
C GLN A 264 -0.24 -25.22 -21.43
N SER A 265 -0.63 -26.48 -21.19
CA SER A 265 -1.99 -26.96 -21.42
C SER A 265 -3.00 -26.24 -20.54
N PHE A 266 -2.68 -26.05 -19.26
CA PHE A 266 -3.46 -25.25 -18.31
C PHE A 266 -3.69 -23.82 -18.82
N LEU A 267 -2.62 -23.09 -19.19
CA LEU A 267 -2.75 -21.71 -19.67
C LEU A 267 -3.57 -21.64 -20.97
N LYS A 268 -3.43 -22.63 -21.84
CA LYS A 268 -4.24 -22.69 -23.06
C LYS A 268 -5.72 -22.87 -22.74
N GLU A 269 -6.05 -23.74 -21.79
CA GLU A 269 -7.44 -23.97 -21.37
C GLU A 269 -8.03 -22.74 -20.67
N VAL A 270 -7.24 -22.03 -19.83
CA VAL A 270 -7.63 -20.74 -19.23
C VAL A 270 -7.97 -19.72 -20.33
N VAL A 271 -7.09 -19.55 -21.33
CA VAL A 271 -7.31 -18.62 -22.44
C VAL A 271 -8.53 -19.01 -23.28
N ASP A 272 -8.71 -20.29 -23.59
CA ASP A 272 -9.85 -20.76 -24.38
C ASP A 272 -11.17 -20.64 -23.61
N THR A 273 -11.15 -20.84 -22.30
CA THR A 273 -12.29 -20.60 -21.41
C THR A 273 -12.65 -19.12 -21.35
N ALA A 274 -11.65 -18.25 -21.15
CA ALA A 274 -11.85 -16.80 -21.05
C ALA A 274 -12.43 -16.18 -22.34
N LYS A 275 -12.04 -16.70 -23.52
CA LYS A 275 -12.61 -16.26 -24.81
C LYS A 275 -14.12 -16.51 -24.94
N SER A 276 -14.66 -17.46 -24.22
CA SER A 276 -16.07 -17.85 -24.27
C SER A 276 -16.83 -17.58 -22.97
N ASP A 277 -16.22 -16.87 -22.04
CA ASP A 277 -16.80 -16.57 -20.74
C ASP A 277 -17.74 -15.36 -20.83
N GLU A 278 -19.05 -15.65 -20.88
CA GLU A 278 -20.07 -14.59 -20.98
C GLU A 278 -20.13 -13.71 -19.73
N GLU A 279 -19.78 -14.24 -18.52
CA GLU A 279 -19.79 -13.46 -17.27
C GLU A 279 -18.65 -12.43 -17.29
N ILE A 280 -17.43 -12.82 -17.72
CA ILE A 280 -16.32 -11.87 -17.90
C ILE A 280 -16.68 -10.83 -18.96
N LYS A 281 -17.30 -11.26 -20.07
CA LYS A 281 -17.73 -10.35 -21.12
C LYS A 281 -18.75 -9.33 -20.63
N GLU A 282 -19.74 -9.77 -19.84
CA GLU A 282 -20.75 -8.87 -19.24
C GLU A 282 -20.09 -7.85 -18.31
N ILE A 283 -19.15 -8.29 -17.47
CA ILE A 283 -18.41 -7.40 -16.57
C ILE A 283 -17.59 -6.37 -17.36
N LEU A 284 -16.80 -6.81 -18.34
CA LEU A 284 -15.94 -5.91 -19.11
C LEU A 284 -16.75 -4.91 -19.94
N ASN A 285 -17.85 -5.33 -20.56
CA ASN A 285 -18.72 -4.42 -21.31
C ASN A 285 -19.50 -3.47 -20.39
N ALA A 286 -19.80 -3.86 -19.15
CA ALA A 286 -20.42 -2.95 -18.19
C ALA A 286 -19.45 -1.83 -17.75
N LEU A 287 -18.16 -2.13 -17.72
CA LEU A 287 -17.11 -1.16 -17.41
C LEU A 287 -16.86 -0.21 -18.59
N ASP A 288 -16.61 -0.75 -19.77
CA ASP A 288 -16.40 -0.01 -21.03
C ASP A 288 -16.44 -0.99 -22.21
N ASP A 289 -17.16 -0.62 -23.28
CA ASP A 289 -17.32 -1.45 -24.48
C ASP A 289 -15.96 -1.82 -25.15
N SER A 290 -14.95 -0.96 -25.04
CA SER A 290 -13.63 -1.18 -25.61
C SER A 290 -12.75 -2.16 -24.80
N LEU A 291 -13.03 -2.34 -23.50
CA LEU A 291 -12.26 -3.23 -22.65
C LEU A 291 -12.39 -4.67 -23.07
N TYR A 292 -13.59 -5.10 -23.47
CA TYR A 292 -13.78 -6.46 -23.95
C TYR A 292 -13.03 -6.73 -25.26
N GLU A 293 -13.02 -5.77 -26.20
CA GLU A 293 -12.26 -5.91 -27.45
C GLU A 293 -10.76 -6.00 -27.17
N SER A 294 -10.22 -5.12 -26.33
CA SER A 294 -8.82 -5.10 -25.91
C SER A 294 -8.42 -6.41 -25.19
N PHE A 295 -9.29 -6.91 -24.32
CA PHE A 295 -9.11 -8.19 -23.63
C PHE A 295 -9.06 -9.36 -24.63
N MET A 296 -9.97 -9.40 -25.60
CA MET A 296 -9.99 -10.44 -26.64
C MET A 296 -8.75 -10.43 -27.53
N ASP A 297 -8.23 -9.25 -27.86
CA ASP A 297 -6.98 -9.12 -28.60
C ASP A 297 -5.79 -9.62 -27.78
N ALA A 298 -5.70 -9.27 -26.51
CA ALA A 298 -4.67 -9.78 -25.60
C ALA A 298 -4.73 -11.31 -25.45
N LEU A 299 -5.93 -11.89 -25.34
CA LEU A 299 -6.12 -13.34 -25.29
C LEU A 299 -5.70 -14.03 -26.60
N LYS A 300 -5.92 -13.38 -27.75
CA LYS A 300 -5.50 -13.89 -29.04
C LYS A 300 -3.97 -13.93 -29.15
N ASP A 301 -3.30 -12.84 -28.80
CA ASP A 301 -1.83 -12.75 -28.80
C ASP A 301 -1.21 -13.77 -27.85
N THR A 302 -1.80 -13.93 -26.65
CA THR A 302 -1.38 -14.95 -25.69
C THR A 302 -1.55 -16.36 -26.25
N SER A 303 -2.69 -16.64 -26.91
CA SER A 303 -2.97 -17.94 -27.54
C SER A 303 -1.97 -18.26 -28.64
N GLU A 304 -1.56 -17.27 -29.46
CA GLU A 304 -0.57 -17.45 -30.52
C GLU A 304 0.80 -17.83 -29.91
N ASN A 305 1.22 -17.15 -28.85
CA ASN A 305 2.46 -17.44 -28.13
C ASN A 305 2.45 -18.82 -27.45
N LEU A 306 1.30 -19.27 -26.93
CA LEU A 306 1.15 -20.59 -26.30
C LEU A 306 1.12 -21.73 -27.31
N ASN A 307 0.93 -21.47 -28.61
CA ASN A 307 1.00 -22.50 -29.64
C ASN A 307 2.44 -22.86 -30.08
N GLU A 308 3.44 -22.08 -29.65
CA GLU A 308 4.84 -22.47 -29.88
C GLU A 308 5.15 -23.73 -29.09
N LYS A 309 5.78 -24.70 -29.80
CA LYS A 309 6.15 -25.96 -29.17
C LYS A 309 7.30 -25.74 -28.19
N LEU A 310 7.01 -25.97 -26.91
CA LEU A 310 8.05 -25.99 -25.89
C LEU A 310 8.86 -27.28 -25.97
N GLU A 311 10.18 -27.17 -25.84
CA GLU A 311 11.04 -28.34 -25.58
C GLU A 311 10.92 -28.67 -24.09
N ASP A 312 10.50 -29.91 -23.81
CA ASP A 312 10.43 -30.41 -22.44
C ASP A 312 11.86 -30.62 -21.90
N ASP A 313 12.29 -29.79 -21.00
CA ASP A 313 13.61 -29.87 -20.35
C ASP A 313 13.58 -30.66 -19.05
N GLY A 314 12.43 -31.28 -18.72
CA GLY A 314 12.21 -32.05 -17.50
C GLY A 314 11.93 -31.23 -16.26
N SER A 315 11.90 -29.90 -16.38
CA SER A 315 11.53 -29.04 -15.24
C SER A 315 10.04 -29.14 -14.92
N HIS A 316 9.73 -29.06 -13.61
CA HIS A 316 8.36 -29.12 -13.13
C HIS A 316 8.22 -28.35 -11.82
N ILE A 317 7.01 -27.93 -11.51
CA ILE A 317 6.65 -27.38 -10.23
C ILE A 317 6.16 -28.54 -9.34
N SER A 318 6.65 -28.63 -8.10
CA SER A 318 6.15 -29.53 -7.09
C SER A 318 5.53 -28.73 -5.95
N ALA A 319 4.31 -29.09 -5.59
CA ALA A 319 3.58 -28.51 -4.48
C ALA A 319 3.26 -29.59 -3.45
N LYS A 320 3.50 -29.33 -2.16
CA LYS A 320 3.24 -30.27 -1.06
C LYS A 320 2.33 -29.66 -0.02
N ALA A 321 1.46 -30.50 0.54
CA ALA A 321 0.61 -30.17 1.68
C ALA A 321 0.80 -31.19 2.80
N TRP A 322 1.04 -30.71 4.02
CA TRP A 322 1.12 -31.52 5.23
C TRP A 322 -0.20 -31.50 5.96
N VAL A 323 -0.79 -32.66 6.14
CA VAL A 323 -2.14 -32.82 6.68
C VAL A 323 -2.08 -33.64 7.97
N THR A 324 -2.63 -33.13 9.07
CA THR A 324 -2.71 -33.80 10.36
C THR A 324 -3.76 -34.93 10.34
N GLU A 325 -3.76 -35.79 11.37
CA GLU A 325 -4.81 -36.82 11.56
C GLU A 325 -6.23 -36.21 11.62
N ASP A 326 -6.36 -34.98 12.10
CA ASP A 326 -7.63 -34.22 12.14
C ASP A 326 -8.01 -33.60 10.79
N ASN A 327 -7.29 -33.94 9.72
CA ASN A 327 -7.48 -33.42 8.37
C ASN A 327 -7.26 -31.90 8.23
N LYS A 328 -6.38 -31.32 9.01
CA LYS A 328 -5.97 -29.91 8.89
C LYS A 328 -4.69 -29.79 8.09
N VAL A 329 -4.67 -28.88 7.12
CA VAL A 329 -3.44 -28.51 6.43
C VAL A 329 -2.66 -27.54 7.33
N VAL A 330 -1.45 -27.93 7.70
CA VAL A 330 -0.58 -27.15 8.62
C VAL A 330 0.70 -26.64 7.97
N ARG A 331 1.07 -27.16 6.78
CA ARG A 331 2.19 -26.66 6.00
C ARG A 331 1.91 -26.83 4.51
N ARG A 332 2.39 -25.89 3.74
CA ARG A 332 2.41 -25.92 2.27
C ARG A 332 3.76 -25.49 1.76
N SER A 333 4.28 -26.17 0.76
CA SER A 333 5.48 -25.74 0.07
C SER A 333 5.33 -25.82 -1.43
N LEU A 334 6.03 -24.95 -2.13
CA LEU A 334 6.12 -24.91 -3.57
C LEU A 334 7.58 -24.79 -3.98
N THR A 335 8.02 -25.68 -4.85
CA THR A 335 9.37 -25.66 -5.42
C THR A 335 9.32 -25.70 -6.95
N LEU A 336 10.23 -25.00 -7.59
CA LEU A 336 10.55 -25.18 -8.99
C LEU A 336 11.73 -26.15 -9.11
N ASN A 337 11.49 -27.32 -9.69
CA ASN A 337 12.51 -28.34 -9.89
C ASN A 337 13.06 -28.19 -11.31
N GLU A 338 14.31 -27.79 -11.43
CA GLU A 338 15.07 -27.79 -12.68
C GLU A 338 15.99 -29.02 -12.72
N THR A 339 16.63 -29.28 -13.85
CA THR A 339 17.40 -30.52 -14.08
C THR A 339 18.50 -30.74 -13.02
N ASP A 340 19.12 -29.67 -12.56
CA ASP A 340 20.26 -29.70 -11.64
C ASP A 340 20.01 -28.93 -10.31
N GLU A 341 18.81 -28.33 -10.14
CA GLU A 341 18.55 -27.43 -9.02
C GLU A 341 17.09 -27.51 -8.55
N ILE A 342 16.87 -27.40 -7.24
CA ILE A 342 15.55 -27.24 -6.62
C ILE A 342 15.49 -25.84 -6.03
N ILE A 343 14.62 -25.01 -6.61
CA ILE A 343 14.46 -23.61 -6.20
C ILE A 343 13.21 -23.50 -5.32
N PRO A 344 13.34 -23.20 -4.03
CA PRO A 344 12.20 -22.88 -3.18
C PRO A 344 11.50 -21.62 -3.69
N VAL A 345 10.18 -21.66 -3.77
CA VAL A 345 9.36 -20.51 -4.19
C VAL A 345 8.54 -19.99 -3.03
N TYR A 346 7.97 -20.91 -2.26
CA TYR A 346 7.05 -20.61 -1.17
C TYR A 346 7.07 -21.75 -0.15
N ASP A 347 7.09 -21.43 1.14
CA ASP A 347 6.86 -22.36 2.24
C ASP A 347 6.10 -21.63 3.34
N TRP A 348 4.91 -22.12 3.66
CA TRP A 348 4.08 -21.64 4.74
C TRP A 348 3.80 -22.75 5.73
N MET A 349 3.88 -22.46 7.01
CA MET A 349 3.57 -23.39 8.08
C MET A 349 2.86 -22.70 9.23
N ARG A 350 1.88 -23.38 9.81
CA ARG A 350 1.25 -23.01 11.07
C ARG A 350 0.84 -24.27 11.82
N ILE A 351 1.48 -24.51 12.96
CA ILE A 351 1.18 -25.61 13.86
C ILE A 351 0.71 -25.07 15.21
N THR A 352 -0.18 -25.79 15.86
CA THR A 352 -0.80 -25.36 17.11
C THR A 352 -0.90 -26.51 18.09
N ASP A 353 -0.66 -26.25 19.37
CA ASP A 353 -0.84 -27.19 20.47
C ASP A 353 -1.54 -26.46 21.62
N GLU A 354 -2.79 -26.87 21.93
CA GLU A 354 -3.68 -26.18 22.86
C GLU A 354 -3.83 -24.69 22.50
N ASN A 355 -3.11 -23.82 23.20
CA ASN A 355 -3.13 -22.38 22.99
C ASN A 355 -1.81 -21.83 22.39
N ARG A 356 -0.80 -22.69 22.19
CA ARG A 356 0.46 -22.28 21.56
C ARG A 356 0.35 -22.35 20.05
N VAL A 357 1.01 -21.43 19.37
CA VAL A 357 1.10 -21.40 17.92
C VAL A 357 2.52 -21.12 17.48
N TYR A 358 3.01 -21.85 16.51
CA TYR A 358 4.19 -21.50 15.72
C TYR A 358 3.75 -21.27 14.28
N SER A 359 4.29 -20.22 13.65
CA SER A 359 4.07 -20.00 12.23
C SER A 359 5.31 -19.50 11.52
N SER A 360 5.43 -19.87 10.25
CA SER A 360 6.49 -19.38 9.35
C SER A 360 5.95 -19.17 7.96
N LEU A 361 6.55 -18.21 7.26
CA LEU A 361 6.35 -17.96 5.85
C LEU A 361 7.70 -17.63 5.23
N SER A 362 8.07 -18.36 4.18
CA SER A 362 9.27 -18.08 3.38
C SER A 362 8.87 -17.89 1.93
N ILE A 363 9.45 -16.88 1.28
CA ILE A 363 9.24 -16.62 -0.16
C ILE A 363 10.60 -16.45 -0.81
N GLY A 364 10.84 -17.24 -1.87
CA GLY A 364 12.10 -17.28 -2.60
C GLY A 364 13.16 -18.18 -1.94
N PRO A 365 14.30 -18.33 -2.61
CA PRO A 365 15.44 -19.09 -2.10
C PRO A 365 16.03 -18.43 -0.85
N GLU A 366 16.70 -19.23 -0.01
CA GLU A 366 17.22 -18.84 1.30
C GLU A 366 18.20 -17.65 1.23
N ASP A 367 18.94 -17.54 0.15
CA ASP A 367 19.96 -16.51 -0.08
C ASP A 367 19.41 -15.22 -0.71
N GLU A 368 18.25 -15.26 -1.36
CA GLU A 368 17.64 -14.11 -2.05
C GLU A 368 16.24 -13.76 -1.51
N GLY A 369 15.62 -14.66 -0.75
CA GLY A 369 14.26 -14.57 -0.30
C GLY A 369 14.10 -13.85 1.04
N PHE A 370 12.87 -13.88 1.55
CA PHE A 370 12.59 -13.46 2.93
C PHE A 370 11.87 -14.58 3.70
N GLN A 371 12.07 -14.57 4.99
CA GLN A 371 11.38 -15.46 5.92
C GLN A 371 10.84 -14.65 7.10
N ILE A 372 9.60 -14.89 7.46
CA ILE A 372 9.04 -14.48 8.75
C ILE A 372 8.71 -15.74 9.54
N SER A 373 9.17 -15.85 10.78
CA SER A 373 8.88 -16.99 11.63
C SER A 373 8.84 -16.60 13.09
N GLY A 374 8.01 -17.29 13.87
CA GLY A 374 7.90 -17.02 15.30
C GLY A 374 6.84 -17.85 15.97
N ASP A 375 6.70 -17.64 17.26
CA ASP A 375 5.75 -18.35 18.10
C ASP A 375 4.98 -17.40 19.04
N GLY A 376 3.83 -17.87 19.48
CA GLY A 376 2.95 -17.11 20.34
C GLY A 376 1.94 -17.98 21.07
N VAL A 377 1.08 -17.29 21.82
CA VAL A 377 0.00 -17.89 22.59
C VAL A 377 -1.32 -17.23 22.21
N ILE A 378 -2.38 -18.03 22.05
CA ILE A 378 -3.73 -17.56 21.84
C ILE A 378 -4.53 -17.78 23.12
N GLU A 379 -4.91 -16.70 23.80
CA GLU A 379 -5.75 -16.74 24.98
C GLU A 379 -7.01 -15.88 24.76
N ASN A 380 -8.19 -16.47 24.95
CA ASN A 380 -9.48 -15.77 24.71
C ASN A 380 -9.59 -15.12 23.32
N ASN A 381 -9.08 -15.79 22.29
CA ASN A 381 -8.99 -15.32 20.90
C ASN A 381 -7.96 -14.19 20.66
N ILE A 382 -7.18 -13.82 21.64
CA ILE A 382 -6.11 -12.84 21.49
C ILE A 382 -4.78 -13.58 21.29
N LEU A 383 -4.14 -13.37 20.16
CA LEU A 383 -2.79 -13.83 19.87
C LEU A 383 -1.78 -12.82 20.42
N SER A 384 -0.79 -13.33 21.15
CA SER A 384 0.41 -12.58 21.52
C SER A 384 1.65 -13.44 21.31
N GLY A 385 2.78 -12.84 20.96
CA GLY A 385 4.01 -13.58 20.68
C GLY A 385 5.05 -12.75 19.96
N GLN A 386 6.09 -13.43 19.46
CA GLN A 386 7.19 -12.78 18.76
C GLN A 386 7.50 -13.47 17.44
N TRP A 387 7.67 -12.67 16.40
CA TRP A 387 8.13 -13.09 15.08
C TRP A 387 9.38 -12.33 14.67
N VAL A 388 10.21 -12.98 13.86
CA VAL A 388 11.41 -12.37 13.30
C VAL A 388 11.32 -12.42 11.79
N LEU A 389 11.49 -11.27 11.16
CA LEU A 389 11.66 -11.16 9.72
C LEU A 389 13.15 -11.23 9.40
N LYS A 390 13.50 -12.16 8.52
CA LYS A 390 14.86 -12.39 8.00
C LYS A 390 14.86 -12.17 6.50
N THR A 391 15.92 -11.56 5.99
CA THR A 391 16.15 -11.45 4.54
C THR A 391 17.45 -12.12 4.20
N GLY A 392 17.50 -12.77 3.03
CA GLY A 392 18.75 -13.23 2.44
C GLY A 392 19.67 -12.05 2.16
N SER A 393 20.95 -12.19 2.42
CA SER A 393 21.91 -11.15 2.08
C SER A 393 22.08 -11.10 0.58
N ARG A 394 21.82 -9.92 -0.01
CA ARG A 394 22.12 -9.65 -1.43
C ARG A 394 23.57 -9.29 -1.70
N ASP A 395 24.33 -9.04 -0.65
CA ASP A 395 25.74 -8.68 -0.77
C ASP A 395 26.60 -9.95 -0.77
N TYR A 396 26.71 -10.55 -1.94
CA TYR A 396 27.75 -11.53 -2.23
C TYR A 396 29.09 -10.81 -2.17
N ASP A 397 29.90 -11.13 -1.16
CA ASP A 397 31.28 -10.68 -1.15
C ASP A 397 32.10 -11.49 -2.17
N ALA A 398 32.28 -10.89 -3.34
CA ALA A 398 33.02 -11.49 -4.45
C ALA A 398 34.50 -11.81 -4.10
N GLU A 399 35.05 -11.24 -3.02
CA GLU A 399 36.42 -11.51 -2.59
C GLU A 399 36.53 -12.71 -1.65
N SER A 400 35.56 -12.92 -0.77
CA SER A 400 35.57 -14.08 0.15
C SER A 400 34.88 -15.31 -0.38
N GLY A 401 33.93 -15.19 -1.31
CA GLY A 401 33.11 -16.29 -1.81
C GLY A 401 32.15 -16.86 -0.77
N GLU A 402 31.97 -16.19 0.35
CA GLU A 402 31.03 -16.58 1.41
C GLU A 402 29.72 -15.82 1.24
N VAL A 403 28.61 -16.55 1.27
CA VAL A 403 27.25 -15.97 1.38
C VAL A 403 27.06 -15.57 2.85
N PRO A 404 26.82 -14.30 3.17
CA PRO A 404 26.55 -13.90 4.55
C PRO A 404 25.34 -14.66 5.10
N ALA A 405 25.38 -15.05 6.35
CA ALA A 405 24.23 -15.67 7.02
C ALA A 405 23.02 -14.73 6.99
N GLN A 406 21.80 -15.30 6.89
CA GLN A 406 20.57 -14.54 7.00
C GLN A 406 20.61 -13.64 8.25
N ALA A 407 20.43 -12.33 8.04
CA ALA A 407 20.39 -11.39 9.15
C ALA A 407 18.96 -11.23 9.66
N ASP A 408 18.76 -11.25 10.96
CA ASP A 408 17.51 -10.82 11.58
C ASP A 408 17.35 -9.33 11.28
N TRP A 409 16.30 -8.98 10.52
CA TRP A 409 16.11 -7.61 10.07
C TRP A 409 15.15 -6.84 10.97
N ILE A 410 14.01 -7.46 11.30
CA ILE A 410 12.98 -6.85 12.14
C ILE A 410 12.48 -7.88 13.13
N THR A 411 12.42 -7.52 14.40
CA THR A 411 11.67 -8.27 15.40
C THR A 411 10.28 -7.69 15.53
N ILE A 412 9.26 -8.50 15.36
CA ILE A 412 7.86 -8.13 15.46
C ILE A 412 7.28 -8.77 16.72
N ASN A 413 6.97 -7.97 17.73
CA ASN A 413 6.19 -8.46 18.85
C ASN A 413 4.71 -8.16 18.59
N VAL A 414 3.90 -9.19 18.59
CA VAL A 414 2.45 -9.08 18.61
C VAL A 414 2.03 -8.98 20.06
N ASN A 415 1.74 -7.78 20.54
CA ASN A 415 1.32 -7.56 21.92
C ASN A 415 -0.11 -8.04 22.14
N SER A 416 -0.97 -7.80 21.12
CA SER A 416 -2.32 -8.34 21.06
C SER A 416 -2.80 -8.35 19.61
N TYR A 417 -3.52 -9.39 19.21
CA TYR A 417 -4.20 -9.48 17.93
C TYR A 417 -5.48 -10.30 18.09
N ASP A 418 -6.63 -9.69 17.82
CA ASP A 418 -7.91 -10.39 17.89
C ASP A 418 -8.12 -11.26 16.64
N THR A 419 -7.97 -12.57 16.81
CA THR A 419 -8.11 -13.55 15.72
C THR A 419 -9.53 -13.69 15.19
N THR A 420 -10.52 -13.11 15.86
CA THR A 420 -11.94 -13.15 15.45
C THR A 420 -12.39 -11.89 14.73
N ALA A 421 -11.71 -10.78 14.93
CA ALA A 421 -12.06 -9.49 14.31
C ALA A 421 -12.01 -9.57 12.77
N VAL A 422 -10.97 -10.19 12.21
CA VAL A 422 -10.79 -10.33 10.76
C VAL A 422 -11.94 -11.07 10.08
N LYS A 423 -12.55 -12.04 10.76
CA LYS A 423 -13.71 -12.77 10.22
C LYS A 423 -14.94 -11.87 10.03
N ASN A 424 -14.96 -10.73 10.69
CA ASN A 424 -16.03 -9.74 10.64
C ASN A 424 -15.64 -8.51 9.79
N GLY A 425 -14.53 -8.58 9.02
CA GLY A 425 -14.02 -7.45 8.26
C GLY A 425 -13.34 -6.36 9.12
N CYS A 426 -13.10 -6.63 10.40
CA CYS A 426 -12.47 -5.70 11.33
C CYS A 426 -11.02 -6.11 11.58
N PHE A 427 -10.18 -5.17 12.02
CA PHE A 427 -8.81 -5.46 12.39
C PHE A 427 -8.48 -4.80 13.73
N LYS A 428 -8.08 -5.62 14.72
CA LYS A 428 -7.74 -5.13 16.06
C LYS A 428 -6.43 -5.76 16.51
N GLY A 429 -5.42 -4.91 16.72
CA GLY A 429 -4.10 -5.41 17.10
C GLY A 429 -3.15 -4.33 17.58
N SER A 430 -2.22 -4.74 18.43
CA SER A 430 -1.10 -3.92 18.92
C SER A 430 0.21 -4.64 18.64
N TYR A 431 1.14 -3.95 18.01
CA TYR A 431 2.41 -4.49 17.55
C TYR A 431 3.57 -3.59 17.96
N SER A 432 4.75 -4.18 18.15
CA SER A 432 5.99 -3.42 18.25
C SER A 432 7.06 -3.99 17.33
N PHE A 433 7.75 -3.11 16.61
CA PHE A 433 8.81 -3.46 15.67
C PHE A 433 10.13 -2.97 16.22
N GLY A 434 11.04 -3.90 16.45
CA GLY A 434 12.41 -3.61 16.86
C GLY A 434 13.38 -3.87 15.70
N PHE A 435 14.47 -3.14 15.68
CA PHE A 435 15.52 -3.27 14.67
C PHE A 435 16.75 -3.89 15.35
N PRO A 436 16.84 -5.26 15.40
CA PRO A 436 18.00 -5.91 16.00
C PRO A 436 19.27 -5.45 15.27
N SER A 437 20.37 -5.44 15.98
CA SER A 437 21.66 -5.12 15.40
C SER A 437 21.96 -6.07 14.25
N VAL A 438 22.22 -5.54 13.07
CA VAL A 438 22.82 -6.33 11.97
C VAL A 438 24.12 -6.92 12.52
N ILE A 439 24.08 -8.20 12.85
CA ILE A 439 25.21 -8.89 13.47
C ILE A 439 26.19 -9.20 12.34
N SER A 440 27.30 -8.47 12.27
CA SER A 440 28.47 -9.01 11.62
C SER A 440 28.93 -10.23 12.43
N ALA A 441 29.00 -11.39 11.82
CA ALA A 441 29.46 -12.61 12.48
C ALA A 441 30.87 -12.48 13.08
N GLU A 442 31.63 -11.46 12.67
CA GLU A 442 32.99 -11.18 13.13
C GLU A 442 33.06 -10.14 14.26
N ALA A 443 31.98 -9.37 14.51
CA ALA A 443 31.98 -8.33 15.54
C ALA A 443 31.48 -8.87 16.88
N SER A 444 32.03 -8.35 17.98
CA SER A 444 31.52 -8.67 19.32
C SER A 444 30.09 -8.13 19.51
N PRO A 445 29.28 -8.70 20.43
CA PRO A 445 27.94 -8.17 20.73
C PRO A 445 27.94 -6.67 21.10
N GLU A 446 29.02 -6.19 21.73
CA GLU A 446 29.19 -4.78 22.12
C GLU A 446 29.51 -3.89 20.91
N GLU A 447 30.28 -4.37 19.94
CA GLU A 447 30.56 -3.67 18.69
C GLU A 447 29.32 -3.65 17.78
N ASN A 448 28.56 -4.73 17.74
CA ASN A 448 27.30 -4.80 17.00
C ASN A 448 26.26 -3.83 17.58
N ALA A 449 26.12 -3.74 18.90
CA ALA A 449 25.23 -2.77 19.56
C ALA A 449 25.67 -1.31 19.30
N ALA A 450 26.98 -1.05 19.27
CA ALA A 450 27.51 0.28 18.99
C ALA A 450 27.35 0.71 17.52
N ASN A 451 27.19 -0.25 16.61
CA ASN A 451 27.11 0.01 15.17
C ASN A 451 25.68 0.12 14.63
N ASN A 452 24.64 -0.19 15.43
CA ASN A 452 23.27 -0.02 15.01
C ASN A 452 22.58 1.12 15.79
N PRO A 453 22.55 2.34 15.26
CA PRO A 453 21.89 3.45 15.92
C PRO A 453 20.36 3.25 16.05
N LEU A 454 19.78 2.31 15.30
CA LEU A 454 18.33 2.02 15.35
C LEU A 454 17.94 0.98 16.41
N ALA A 455 18.92 0.28 17.01
CA ALA A 455 18.63 -0.81 17.98
C ALA A 455 17.90 -0.34 19.24
N SER A 456 18.01 0.94 19.59
CA SER A 456 17.30 1.54 20.73
C SER A 456 15.89 2.03 20.40
N PHE A 457 15.52 2.05 19.10
CA PHE A 457 14.22 2.50 18.65
C PHE A 457 13.23 1.35 18.57
N LEU A 458 11.99 1.62 18.99
CA LEU A 458 10.85 0.77 18.75
C LEU A 458 9.77 1.58 18.05
N LEU A 459 9.20 1.00 17.00
CA LEU A 459 8.01 1.49 16.34
C LEU A 459 6.82 0.71 16.90
N LEU A 460 5.85 1.41 17.46
CA LEU A 460 4.62 0.83 18.01
C LEU A 460 3.49 1.10 17.03
N LEU A 461 2.72 0.08 16.69
CA LEU A 461 1.57 0.17 15.81
C LEU A 461 0.34 -0.40 16.53
N ASP A 462 -0.65 0.46 16.76
CA ASP A 462 -1.96 0.07 17.26
C ASP A 462 -3.00 0.29 16.18
N ILE A 463 -3.81 -0.73 15.93
CA ILE A 463 -4.91 -0.69 14.95
C ILE A 463 -6.18 -1.13 15.67
N ASP A 464 -7.21 -0.33 15.55
CA ASP A 464 -8.57 -0.63 16.01
C ASP A 464 -9.56 -0.20 14.94
N SER A 465 -10.10 -1.15 14.18
CA SER A 465 -11.09 -0.87 13.15
C SER A 465 -12.36 -1.67 13.38
N ASP A 466 -13.47 -0.98 13.29
CA ASP A 466 -14.81 -1.54 13.12
C ASP A 466 -15.30 -1.22 11.69
N ARG A 467 -16.50 -1.66 11.32
CA ARG A 467 -17.02 -1.45 9.95
C ARG A 467 -17.14 0.02 9.56
N ASP A 468 -17.55 0.87 10.50
CA ASP A 468 -17.87 2.28 10.22
C ASP A 468 -16.80 3.22 10.73
N SER A 469 -15.76 2.70 11.37
CA SER A 469 -14.69 3.52 11.95
C SER A 469 -13.36 2.77 12.02
N GLY A 470 -12.28 3.48 11.85
CA GLY A 470 -10.92 2.95 12.01
C GLY A 470 -10.02 3.94 12.70
N ASN A 471 -9.12 3.43 13.52
CA ASN A 471 -8.05 4.22 14.11
C ASN A 471 -6.73 3.46 14.00
N VAL A 472 -5.71 4.14 13.50
CA VAL A 472 -4.33 3.65 13.41
C VAL A 472 -3.42 4.61 14.14
N SER A 473 -2.69 4.11 15.12
CA SER A 473 -1.69 4.87 15.87
C SER A 473 -0.30 4.29 15.62
N LEU A 474 0.61 5.11 15.15
CA LEU A 474 2.02 4.78 14.94
C LEU A 474 2.87 5.65 15.86
N SER A 475 3.58 5.05 16.81
CA SER A 475 4.40 5.77 17.79
C SER A 475 5.86 5.32 17.70
N LEU A 476 6.78 6.27 17.83
CA LEU A 476 8.21 6.02 17.87
C LEU A 476 8.74 6.23 19.29
N THR A 477 9.46 5.24 19.81
CA THR A 477 10.12 5.34 21.11
C THR A 477 11.63 5.09 20.97
N ASN A 478 12.42 5.68 21.85
CA ASN A 478 13.85 5.41 22.00
C ASN A 478 14.14 5.07 23.46
N GLU A 479 14.70 3.89 23.72
CA GLU A 479 14.94 3.35 25.08
C GLU A 479 13.69 3.40 25.98
N GLY A 480 12.49 3.22 25.38
CA GLY A 480 11.21 3.27 26.07
C GLY A 480 10.67 4.70 26.35
N ILE A 481 11.36 5.74 25.87
CA ILE A 481 10.89 7.14 25.94
C ILE A 481 10.18 7.46 24.63
N SER A 482 8.93 7.93 24.70
CA SER A 482 8.18 8.34 23.51
C SER A 482 8.80 9.59 22.90
N LEU A 483 8.99 9.55 21.57
CA LEU A 483 9.45 10.68 20.75
C LEU A 483 8.29 11.41 20.09
N GLY A 484 7.24 10.67 19.73
CA GLY A 484 6.05 11.19 19.07
C GLY A 484 5.21 10.11 18.44
N SER A 485 4.08 10.51 17.88
CA SER A 485 3.13 9.60 17.24
C SER A 485 2.42 10.25 16.06
N ILE A 486 1.97 9.40 15.14
CA ILE A 486 1.01 9.73 14.09
C ILE A 486 -0.25 8.93 14.39
N ASN A 487 -1.38 9.62 14.52
CA ASN A 487 -2.69 9.00 14.69
C ASN A 487 -3.54 9.33 13.48
N ILE A 488 -4.15 8.31 12.88
CA ILE A 488 -5.05 8.44 11.74
C ILE A 488 -6.38 7.81 12.15
N GLY A 489 -7.44 8.61 12.16
CA GLY A 489 -8.80 8.17 12.45
C GLY A 489 -9.69 8.41 11.24
N ALA A 490 -10.62 7.49 10.98
CA ALA A 490 -11.64 7.66 9.95
C ALA A 490 -13.00 7.18 10.48
N ASN A 491 -14.06 7.90 10.12
CA ASN A 491 -15.43 7.53 10.40
C ASN A 491 -16.24 7.64 9.11
N LEU A 492 -16.94 6.56 8.75
CA LEU A 492 -17.76 6.48 7.55
C LEU A 492 -19.21 6.88 7.84
N GLY A 493 -19.96 7.24 6.81
CA GLY A 493 -21.37 7.51 6.91
C GLY A 493 -21.72 8.80 7.68
N VAL A 494 -20.79 9.72 7.83
CA VAL A 494 -21.03 11.01 8.48
C VAL A 494 -21.76 11.98 7.54
N THR A 495 -22.60 12.84 8.10
CA THR A 495 -23.24 13.89 7.30
C THR A 495 -22.27 15.04 7.12
N VAL A 496 -21.86 15.31 5.88
CA VAL A 496 -20.99 16.44 5.53
C VAL A 496 -21.84 17.69 5.30
N GLU A 497 -21.51 18.78 5.99
CA GLU A 497 -22.12 20.08 5.73
C GLU A 497 -21.61 20.66 4.43
N LYS A 498 -22.52 20.93 3.48
CA LYS A 498 -22.22 21.43 2.16
C LYS A 498 -22.64 22.89 2.04
N PRO A 499 -21.79 23.76 1.50
CA PRO A 499 -22.20 25.10 1.17
C PRO A 499 -23.25 25.08 0.04
N ASP A 500 -24.15 26.05 0.03
CA ASP A 500 -25.08 26.23 -1.08
C ASP A 500 -24.37 26.96 -2.22
N PHE A 501 -23.86 26.19 -3.17
CA PHE A 501 -23.12 26.72 -4.33
C PHE A 501 -24.00 27.49 -5.32
N ALA A 502 -25.32 27.31 -5.27
CA ALA A 502 -26.24 28.07 -6.12
C ALA A 502 -26.38 29.54 -5.68
N ASP A 503 -26.13 29.82 -4.41
CA ASP A 503 -26.28 31.16 -3.80
C ASP A 503 -24.92 31.85 -3.51
N LEU A 504 -23.80 31.36 -4.07
CA LEU A 504 -22.48 31.98 -3.91
C LEU A 504 -22.47 33.41 -4.43
N THR A 505 -22.21 34.38 -3.56
CA THR A 505 -22.24 35.81 -3.89
C THR A 505 -20.88 36.40 -4.24
N GLU A 506 -19.79 35.75 -3.82
CA GLU A 506 -18.41 36.18 -4.05
C GLU A 506 -17.60 35.03 -4.70
N VAL A 507 -17.58 35.02 -6.02
CA VAL A 507 -16.82 34.04 -6.80
C VAL A 507 -15.88 34.80 -7.73
N TYR A 508 -14.61 34.43 -7.70
CA TYR A 508 -13.56 35.04 -8.52
C TYR A 508 -13.05 34.00 -9.50
N ASP A 509 -13.29 34.31 -10.80
CA ASP A 509 -12.82 33.44 -11.88
C ASP A 509 -11.29 33.49 -11.99
N SER A 510 -10.64 32.36 -11.90
CA SER A 510 -9.17 32.27 -11.95
C SER A 510 -8.59 32.70 -13.31
N MET A 511 -9.41 32.68 -14.37
CA MET A 511 -9.03 33.08 -15.73
C MET A 511 -9.23 34.57 -15.99
N ASP A 512 -10.00 35.27 -15.15
CA ASP A 512 -10.16 36.74 -15.24
C ASP A 512 -9.07 37.42 -14.38
N GLU A 513 -8.08 38.03 -15.06
CA GLU A 513 -6.99 38.75 -14.41
C GLU A 513 -7.50 39.88 -13.48
N ALA A 514 -8.60 40.54 -13.83
CA ALA A 514 -9.16 41.60 -13.01
C ALA A 514 -9.81 41.03 -11.74
N ALA A 515 -10.53 39.92 -11.86
CA ALA A 515 -11.13 39.22 -10.73
C ALA A 515 -10.04 38.66 -9.80
N MET A 516 -8.97 38.08 -10.34
CA MET A 516 -7.86 37.58 -9.55
C MET A 516 -7.07 38.69 -8.86
N ASN A 517 -6.84 39.82 -9.52
CA ASN A 517 -6.25 41.00 -8.90
C ASN A 517 -7.10 41.53 -7.74
N GLU A 518 -8.43 41.56 -7.94
CA GLU A 518 -9.37 41.91 -6.87
C GLU A 518 -9.29 40.92 -5.72
N TYR A 519 -9.31 39.60 -6.00
CA TYR A 519 -9.16 38.55 -5.01
C TYR A 519 -7.87 38.73 -4.22
N MET A 520 -6.73 38.83 -4.88
CA MET A 520 -5.41 38.96 -4.24
C MET A 520 -5.30 40.23 -3.40
N SER A 521 -5.91 41.34 -3.83
CA SER A 521 -5.90 42.60 -3.08
C SER A 521 -6.72 42.56 -1.78
N GLY A 522 -7.65 41.63 -1.68
CA GLY A 522 -8.51 41.44 -0.50
C GLY A 522 -8.01 40.36 0.47
N ILE A 523 -6.91 39.67 0.15
CA ILE A 523 -6.32 38.67 1.05
C ILE A 523 -5.74 39.38 2.28
N THR A 524 -6.06 38.85 3.47
CA THR A 524 -5.46 39.24 4.73
C THR A 524 -4.89 38.02 5.44
N LEU A 525 -3.69 38.15 5.98
CA LEU A 525 -3.04 37.09 6.74
C LEU A 525 -3.31 37.21 8.25
N ASP A 526 -3.96 38.29 8.68
CA ASP A 526 -4.10 38.66 10.10
C ASP A 526 -4.72 37.54 10.93
N THR A 527 -5.77 36.88 10.42
CA THR A 527 -6.44 35.79 11.13
C THR A 527 -5.51 34.58 11.31
N ILE A 528 -4.86 34.14 10.24
CA ILE A 528 -3.92 32.99 10.29
C ILE A 528 -2.74 33.29 11.20
N LEU A 529 -2.16 34.50 11.11
CA LEU A 529 -1.03 34.90 11.94
C LEU A 529 -1.41 34.95 13.42
N ASN A 530 -2.61 35.48 13.73
CA ASN A 530 -3.12 35.49 15.11
C ASN A 530 -3.34 34.05 15.61
N ASN A 531 -3.94 33.19 14.81
CA ASN A 531 -4.16 31.78 15.17
C ASN A 531 -2.84 31.05 15.43
N LEU A 532 -1.79 31.31 14.63
CA LEU A 532 -0.44 30.77 14.85
C LEU A 532 0.16 31.24 16.18
N VAL A 533 0.01 32.52 16.53
CA VAL A 533 0.45 33.03 17.83
C VAL A 533 -0.37 32.41 18.97
N GLU A 534 -1.69 32.28 18.81
CA GLU A 534 -2.57 31.63 19.80
C GLU A 534 -2.24 30.16 20.00
N SER A 535 -1.74 29.48 18.95
CA SER A 535 -1.26 28.10 19.06
C SER A 535 0.04 27.96 19.85
N GLY A 536 0.67 29.09 20.22
CA GLY A 536 1.91 29.14 20.97
C GLY A 536 3.18 29.36 20.13
N MET A 537 3.05 29.59 18.82
CA MET A 537 4.20 29.93 17.97
C MET A 537 4.80 31.27 18.44
N PRO A 538 6.12 31.34 18.70
CA PRO A 538 6.76 32.61 19.07
C PRO A 538 6.64 33.65 17.96
N GLU A 539 6.28 34.89 18.31
CA GLU A 539 6.15 35.98 17.34
C GLU A 539 7.46 36.23 16.56
N GLU A 540 8.61 36.05 17.22
CA GLU A 540 9.94 36.18 16.60
C GLU A 540 10.15 35.16 15.48
N LEU A 541 9.74 33.90 15.70
CA LEU A 541 9.79 32.86 14.69
C LEU A 541 8.84 33.15 13.52
N LEU A 542 7.63 33.62 13.84
CA LEU A 542 6.66 34.02 12.84
C LEU A 542 7.21 35.14 11.94
N MET A 543 7.84 36.14 12.54
CA MET A 543 8.46 37.25 11.81
C MET A 543 9.66 36.77 10.94
N GLN A 544 10.44 35.82 11.40
CA GLN A 544 11.52 35.21 10.60
C GLN A 544 10.98 34.48 9.36
N LEU A 545 9.91 33.72 9.52
CA LEU A 545 9.24 33.03 8.42
C LEU A 545 8.69 34.01 7.36
N LEU A 546 8.06 35.11 7.81
CA LEU A 546 7.49 36.13 6.92
C LEU A 546 8.55 36.96 6.18
N THR A 547 9.70 37.18 6.79
CA THR A 547 10.77 37.99 6.19
C THR A 547 11.75 37.18 5.32
N GLY A 548 11.49 35.86 5.14
CA GLY A 548 12.31 34.98 4.29
C GLY A 548 13.70 34.70 4.86
N GLY A 549 13.84 34.71 6.21
CA GLY A 549 15.03 34.23 6.91
C GLY A 549 16.34 34.75 6.32
N THR A 550 16.50 36.06 6.18
CA THR A 550 17.84 36.61 6.08
C THR A 550 18.47 36.47 7.47
N ALA A 551 19.02 35.28 7.75
CA ALA A 551 20.07 35.21 8.73
C ALA A 551 21.10 36.23 8.25
N GLU A 552 21.25 37.34 8.98
CA GLU A 552 22.47 38.14 8.86
C GLU A 552 23.62 37.13 8.98
N GLU A 553 24.34 36.89 7.90
CA GLU A 553 25.67 36.30 7.95
C GLU A 553 26.43 37.19 8.94
N GLU A 554 26.44 36.80 10.22
CA GLU A 554 27.46 37.30 11.13
C GLU A 554 28.80 36.97 10.45
N ALA A 555 29.34 37.97 9.81
CA ALA A 555 30.66 37.92 9.21
C ALA A 555 31.59 37.34 10.26
N LEU A 556 32.04 36.09 10.04
CA LEU A 556 33.11 35.50 10.81
C LEU A 556 34.22 36.57 10.85
N PRO A 557 34.74 36.95 12.02
CA PRO A 557 35.80 37.93 12.11
C PRO A 557 36.94 37.44 11.22
N GLU A 558 37.34 38.24 10.24
CA GLU A 558 38.51 37.99 9.45
C GLU A 558 39.70 37.83 10.42
N GLU A 559 40.10 36.57 10.70
CA GLU A 559 41.39 36.31 11.32
C GLU A 559 42.45 36.92 10.40
N GLU A 560 43.01 38.05 10.85
CA GLU A 560 44.19 38.63 10.27
C GLU A 560 45.27 37.55 10.09
N MET A 561 45.39 37.02 8.87
CA MET A 561 46.53 36.19 8.52
C MET A 561 47.79 37.03 8.64
N ASN A 562 48.48 36.82 9.74
CA ASN A 562 49.80 37.39 9.97
C ASN A 562 50.83 36.81 8.96
N PRO A 563 51.41 37.59 8.04
CA PRO A 563 52.31 37.07 6.99
C PRO A 563 53.77 36.90 7.43
N GLU A 564 54.07 36.70 8.72
CA GLU A 564 55.45 36.48 9.20
C GLU A 564 55.66 35.10 9.82
N ALA A 565 55.69 34.04 9.02
CA ALA A 565 56.40 32.80 9.37
C ALA A 565 56.80 32.01 8.11
N ALA A 566 57.61 32.60 7.25
CA ALA A 566 58.40 31.90 6.23
C ALA A 566 59.79 32.48 6.18
N SER A 567 60.67 31.96 7.03
CA SER A 567 62.15 31.99 6.83
C SER A 567 62.77 30.70 7.38
#